data_e5e3f271a06cbec7e4d4e0fd47e27219
#
_entry.id   e5e3f271a06cbec7e4d4e0fd47e27219
#
_cell.length_a   1.000
_cell.length_b   1.000
_cell.length_c   1.000
_cell.angle_alpha   90.00
_cell.angle_beta   90.00
_cell.angle_gamma   90.00
#
_symmetry.space_group_name_H-M   'P 1'
#
loop_
_entity.id
_entity.type
_entity.pdbx_description
1 polymer ?
#
loop_
_entity_poly.entity_id
_entity_poly.type
_entity_poly.pdbx_seq_one_letter_code
_entity_poly.pdbx_strand_id
1 'polypeptide(L)'
;PRWAVQYMKKNTPEGWTTRHIEDARRFIEKWPVGKQSVNAQNIQEYFNLLGFHVECCAKSTRGNEVCCTLTVHKTEQNLADYRHPISIFGTQMKSQIEVVCLFGKRTATQLIDDACKLGITSTFIVLLDADLSTADRRAMAKYVFTQKNVGQASFLVIDRVLALYLAMQSSNERLPAMLQCTLPYTIYQPFTNGSGSTADEMFFGRVSELASIRDM
;
A
#
# COMPACT_ATOMS: atom_id res chain seq x y z
N PRO A 1 -6.54 17.56 -4.25
CA PRO A 1 -5.79 17.89 -5.50
C PRO A 1 -6.75 18.26 -6.62
N ARG A 2 -6.49 19.39 -7.33
CA ARG A 2 -7.39 19.90 -8.39
C ARG A 2 -7.58 18.90 -9.54
N TRP A 3 -6.52 18.18 -9.90
CA TRP A 3 -6.56 17.16 -10.96
C TRP A 3 -7.56 16.05 -10.66
N ALA A 4 -7.61 15.57 -9.43
CA ALA A 4 -8.52 14.50 -9.02
C ALA A 4 -9.99 14.97 -8.99
N VAL A 5 -10.23 16.15 -8.42
CA VAL A 5 -11.59 16.73 -8.37
C VAL A 5 -12.16 16.97 -9.77
N GLN A 6 -11.33 17.44 -10.71
CA GLN A 6 -11.74 17.61 -12.11
C GLN A 6 -12.05 16.27 -12.79
N TYR A 7 -11.24 15.25 -12.55
CA TYR A 7 -11.48 13.92 -13.08
C TYR A 7 -12.80 13.34 -12.57
N MET A 8 -13.00 13.38 -11.25
CA MET A 8 -14.22 12.86 -10.62
C MET A 8 -15.50 13.54 -11.10
N LYS A 9 -15.48 14.88 -11.28
CA LYS A 9 -16.63 15.61 -11.84
C LYS A 9 -17.02 15.16 -13.25
N LYS A 10 -16.04 14.74 -14.06
CA LYS A 10 -16.28 14.29 -15.44
C LYS A 10 -16.65 12.81 -15.56
N ASN A 11 -16.23 12.02 -14.59
CA ASN A 11 -16.28 10.55 -14.66
C ASN A 11 -17.00 9.92 -13.46
N THR A 12 -17.99 10.64 -12.89
CA THR A 12 -18.82 10.07 -11.82
C THR A 12 -19.57 8.84 -12.34
N PRO A 13 -19.41 7.66 -11.73
CA PRO A 13 -20.12 6.47 -12.15
C PRO A 13 -21.64 6.65 -12.03
N GLU A 14 -22.36 6.04 -12.95
CA GLU A 14 -23.81 5.97 -12.89
C GLU A 14 -24.25 5.24 -11.59
N GLY A 15 -25.26 5.79 -10.93
CA GLY A 15 -25.75 5.23 -9.65
C GLY A 15 -25.02 5.71 -8.38
N TRP A 16 -23.99 6.57 -8.52
CA TRP A 16 -23.37 7.16 -7.35
C TRP A 16 -24.28 8.15 -6.64
N THR A 17 -24.41 7.98 -5.33
CA THR A 17 -25.09 8.94 -4.46
C THR A 17 -24.16 10.08 -4.07
N THR A 18 -24.74 11.20 -3.61
CA THR A 18 -23.98 12.33 -3.05
C THR A 18 -22.98 11.86 -1.97
N ARG A 19 -23.38 10.89 -1.13
CA ARG A 19 -22.50 10.32 -0.09
C ARG A 19 -21.26 9.65 -0.67
N HIS A 20 -21.38 8.89 -1.76
CA HIS A 20 -20.24 8.27 -2.44
C HIS A 20 -19.27 9.33 -2.99
N ILE A 21 -19.80 10.40 -3.57
CA ILE A 21 -18.99 11.50 -4.13
C ILE A 21 -18.25 12.23 -3.00
N GLU A 22 -18.91 12.51 -1.89
CA GLU A 22 -18.29 13.17 -0.72
C GLU A 22 -17.21 12.28 -0.08
N ASP A 23 -17.44 10.99 0.05
CA ASP A 23 -16.47 10.05 0.59
C ASP A 23 -15.24 9.92 -0.31
N ALA A 24 -15.44 9.78 -1.62
CA ALA A 24 -14.35 9.77 -2.60
C ALA A 24 -13.55 11.09 -2.59
N ARG A 25 -14.24 12.23 -2.48
CA ARG A 25 -13.61 13.53 -2.38
C ARG A 25 -12.80 13.66 -1.09
N ARG A 26 -13.37 13.28 0.05
CA ARG A 26 -12.68 13.30 1.35
C ARG A 26 -11.40 12.45 1.31
N PHE A 27 -11.45 11.26 0.71
CA PHE A 27 -10.29 10.39 0.56
C PHE A 27 -9.17 11.07 -0.25
N ILE A 28 -9.50 11.60 -1.43
CA ILE A 28 -8.49 12.17 -2.32
C ILE A 28 -7.96 13.54 -1.85
N GLU A 29 -8.73 14.29 -1.07
CA GLU A 29 -8.28 15.55 -0.47
C GLU A 29 -7.13 15.38 0.53
N LYS A 30 -6.96 14.17 1.10
CA LYS A 30 -5.85 13.84 2.00
C LYS A 30 -4.56 13.47 1.28
N TRP A 31 -4.61 13.34 -0.05
CA TRP A 31 -3.43 13.03 -0.87
C TRP A 31 -2.37 14.13 -0.78
N PRO A 32 -1.08 13.79 -0.54
CA PRO A 32 -0.01 14.77 -0.46
C PRO A 32 0.33 15.35 -1.83
N VAL A 33 0.34 16.68 -1.97
CA VAL A 33 0.55 17.40 -3.25
C VAL A 33 1.95 18.02 -3.35
N GLY A 34 2.78 17.92 -2.35
CA GLY A 34 4.13 18.49 -2.33
C GLY A 34 4.79 18.30 -0.98
N LYS A 35 6.12 18.36 -0.94
CA LYS A 35 6.90 18.10 0.29
C LYS A 35 6.46 18.95 1.48
N GLN A 36 6.16 20.22 1.25
CA GLN A 36 5.76 21.16 2.30
C GLN A 36 4.31 20.91 2.80
N SER A 37 3.47 20.32 1.95
CA SER A 37 2.07 20.02 2.29
C SER A 37 1.91 18.68 3.01
N VAL A 38 2.97 17.88 3.17
CA VAL A 38 2.88 16.61 3.89
C VAL A 38 2.66 16.88 5.37
N ASN A 39 1.49 16.50 5.84
CA ASN A 39 1.05 16.60 7.22
C ASN A 39 0.76 15.20 7.76
N ALA A 40 1.31 14.87 8.92
CA ALA A 40 1.12 13.58 9.57
C ALA A 40 -0.38 13.23 9.75
N GLN A 41 -1.18 14.21 10.18
CA GLN A 41 -2.62 14.01 10.35
C GLN A 41 -3.33 13.68 9.03
N ASN A 42 -2.99 14.36 7.92
CA ASN A 42 -3.57 14.06 6.61
C ASN A 42 -3.18 12.66 6.12
N ILE A 43 -1.93 12.24 6.33
CA ILE A 43 -1.46 10.89 6.00
C ILE A 43 -2.19 9.85 6.86
N GLN A 44 -2.33 10.09 8.16
CA GLN A 44 -3.10 9.23 9.05
C GLN A 44 -4.56 9.06 8.58
N GLU A 45 -5.23 10.18 8.27
CA GLU A 45 -6.60 10.15 7.77
C GLU A 45 -6.70 9.47 6.40
N TYR A 46 -5.73 9.69 5.49
CA TYR A 46 -5.69 9.01 4.20
C TYR A 46 -5.65 7.49 4.37
N PHE A 47 -4.78 6.98 5.24
CA PHE A 47 -4.66 5.54 5.49
C PHE A 47 -5.87 4.98 6.25
N ASN A 48 -6.47 5.73 7.15
CA ASN A 48 -7.74 5.34 7.78
C ASN A 48 -8.89 5.26 6.76
N LEU A 49 -8.99 6.21 5.83
CA LEU A 49 -9.97 6.19 4.74
C LEU A 49 -9.66 5.11 3.68
N LEU A 50 -8.41 4.68 3.58
CA LEU A 50 -8.00 3.54 2.76
C LEU A 50 -8.42 2.20 3.36
N GLY A 51 -8.64 2.13 4.67
CA GLY A 51 -9.07 0.94 5.38
C GLY A 51 -8.07 0.39 6.41
N PHE A 52 -6.95 1.09 6.63
CA PHE A 52 -6.07 0.81 7.77
C PHE A 52 -6.64 1.44 9.04
N HIS A 53 -6.37 0.87 10.20
CA HIS A 53 -6.69 1.46 11.50
C HIS A 53 -5.42 2.07 12.10
N VAL A 54 -5.11 3.30 11.71
CA VAL A 54 -3.90 4.00 12.12
C VAL A 54 -4.14 4.79 13.39
N GLU A 55 -3.40 4.45 14.46
CA GLU A 55 -3.46 5.14 15.75
C GLU A 55 -2.60 6.41 15.78
N CYS A 56 -1.43 6.33 15.15
CA CYS A 56 -0.45 7.40 15.18
C CYS A 56 0.29 7.50 13.85
N CYS A 57 0.66 8.71 13.49
CA CYS A 57 1.53 8.97 12.35
C CYS A 57 2.63 9.94 12.76
N ALA A 58 3.87 9.50 12.71
CA ALA A 58 5.05 10.31 12.96
C ALA A 58 5.73 10.70 11.65
N LYS A 59 5.87 12.01 11.42
CA LYS A 59 6.60 12.55 10.25
C LYS A 59 8.10 12.56 10.53
N SER A 60 8.87 12.11 9.55
CA SER A 60 10.33 12.10 9.56
C SER A 60 10.88 12.49 8.19
N THR A 61 12.19 12.53 8.05
CA THR A 61 12.87 12.76 6.76
C THR A 61 13.95 11.71 6.61
N ARG A 62 14.01 11.06 5.45
CA ARG A 62 15.09 10.15 5.07
C ARG A 62 15.77 10.71 3.81
N GLY A 63 17.02 11.09 3.93
CA GLY A 63 17.69 11.86 2.86
C GLY A 63 16.91 13.14 2.55
N ASN A 64 16.50 13.30 1.31
CA ASN A 64 15.69 14.45 0.84
C ASN A 64 14.17 14.17 0.83
N GLU A 65 13.73 12.99 1.23
CA GLU A 65 12.32 12.60 1.07
C GLU A 65 11.56 12.64 2.41
N VAL A 66 10.30 13.00 2.33
CA VAL A 66 9.41 13.03 3.49
C VAL A 66 8.86 11.64 3.73
N CYS A 67 9.06 11.13 4.94
CA CYS A 67 8.57 9.84 5.39
C CYS A 67 7.58 10.01 6.53
N CYS A 68 6.66 9.06 6.65
CA CYS A 68 5.76 8.94 7.77
C CYS A 68 5.79 7.51 8.29
N THR A 69 5.94 7.33 9.58
CA THR A 69 5.79 6.04 10.23
C THR A 69 4.39 5.96 10.82
N LEU A 70 3.59 5.02 10.31
CA LEU A 70 2.25 4.75 10.79
C LEU A 70 2.29 3.64 11.83
N THR A 71 1.67 3.87 12.98
CA THR A 71 1.41 2.83 13.97
C THR A 71 -0.02 2.34 13.76
N VAL A 72 -0.17 1.05 13.48
CA VAL A 72 -1.46 0.43 13.15
C VAL A 72 -1.99 -0.32 14.35
N HIS A 73 -3.23 -0.04 14.71
CA HIS A 73 -3.91 -0.70 15.81
C HIS A 73 -4.25 -2.16 15.45
N LYS A 74 -3.88 -3.08 16.33
CA LYS A 74 -4.26 -4.49 16.24
C LYS A 74 -5.48 -4.70 17.14
N THR A 75 -6.68 -4.66 16.58
CA THR A 75 -7.87 -5.11 17.33
C THR A 75 -8.05 -6.61 17.17
N GLU A 76 -8.44 -7.29 18.24
CA GLU A 76 -8.73 -8.72 18.20
C GLU A 76 -9.84 -9.08 17.18
N GLN A 77 -10.79 -8.16 16.97
CA GLN A 77 -11.81 -8.27 15.93
C GLN A 77 -11.24 -8.33 14.52
N ASN A 78 -10.08 -7.72 14.28
CA ASN A 78 -9.44 -7.72 12.97
C ASN A 78 -8.69 -9.02 12.66
N LEU A 79 -8.38 -9.83 13.67
CA LEU A 79 -7.78 -11.17 13.49
C LEU A 79 -8.79 -12.20 12.96
N ALA A 80 -10.07 -12.01 13.25
CA ALA A 80 -11.14 -12.88 12.76
C ALA A 80 -11.57 -12.52 11.32
N ASP A 81 -11.30 -11.29 10.87
CA ASP A 81 -11.60 -10.85 9.52
C ASP A 81 -10.36 -11.07 8.64
N TYR A 82 -10.36 -12.15 7.86
CA TYR A 82 -9.31 -12.53 6.91
C TYR A 82 -8.96 -11.44 5.87
N ARG A 83 -9.64 -10.31 5.90
CA ARG A 83 -9.42 -9.15 5.04
C ARG A 83 -8.41 -8.15 5.61
N HIS A 84 -7.83 -8.41 6.79
CA HIS A 84 -6.92 -7.45 7.39
C HIS A 84 -5.54 -7.47 6.70
N PRO A 85 -5.04 -6.32 6.19
CA PRO A 85 -3.84 -6.26 5.36
C PRO A 85 -2.56 -6.65 6.11
N ILE A 86 -2.53 -6.51 7.43
CA ILE A 86 -1.35 -6.82 8.25
C ILE A 86 -0.99 -8.30 8.18
N SER A 87 -1.98 -9.18 8.07
CA SER A 87 -1.72 -10.62 7.90
C SER A 87 -1.10 -10.94 6.54
N ILE A 88 -1.36 -10.12 5.52
CA ILE A 88 -0.83 -10.29 4.17
C ILE A 88 0.61 -9.77 4.05
N PHE A 89 0.94 -8.70 4.78
CA PHE A 89 2.29 -8.14 4.82
C PHE A 89 3.26 -8.93 5.72
N GLY A 90 2.77 -9.92 6.45
CA GLY A 90 3.55 -10.77 7.36
C GLY A 90 3.84 -10.11 8.72
N THR A 91 4.40 -10.91 9.61
CA THR A 91 4.73 -10.51 11.00
C THR A 91 5.87 -9.48 11.08
N GLN A 92 6.59 -9.24 9.99
CA GLN A 92 7.69 -8.26 9.95
C GLN A 92 7.21 -6.82 10.13
N MET A 93 5.97 -6.52 9.82
CA MET A 93 5.38 -5.19 10.03
C MET A 93 4.94 -4.89 11.47
N LYS A 94 5.48 -5.52 12.46
CA LYS A 94 5.36 -5.22 13.92
C LYS A 94 4.43 -4.04 14.28
N SER A 95 3.23 -3.98 13.71
CA SER A 95 2.27 -2.86 13.82
C SER A 95 2.76 -1.49 13.30
N GLN A 96 3.86 -1.43 12.56
CA GLN A 96 4.36 -0.19 11.96
C GLN A 96 4.48 -0.32 10.45
N ILE A 97 4.06 0.71 9.73
CA ILE A 97 4.16 0.82 8.27
C ILE A 97 4.93 2.10 7.96
N GLU A 98 6.01 1.99 7.19
CA GLU A 98 6.70 3.15 6.66
C GLU A 98 6.05 3.61 5.35
N VAL A 99 5.80 4.90 5.23
CA VAL A 99 5.24 5.56 4.06
C VAL A 99 6.21 6.63 3.59
N VAL A 100 6.56 6.60 2.31
CA VAL A 100 7.44 7.57 1.67
C VAL A 100 6.64 8.39 0.67
N CYS A 101 6.70 9.72 0.78
CA CYS A 101 6.05 10.63 -0.15
C CYS A 101 7.05 11.14 -1.18
N LEU A 102 6.86 10.76 -2.44
CA LEU A 102 7.69 11.17 -3.58
C LEU A 102 6.91 12.10 -4.52
N PHE A 103 7.58 13.12 -5.03
CA PHE A 103 6.98 14.16 -5.86
C PHE A 103 7.72 14.30 -7.19
N GLY A 104 6.95 14.65 -8.24
CA GLY A 104 7.45 14.84 -9.60
C GLY A 104 7.55 13.55 -10.42
N LYS A 105 7.66 13.70 -11.73
CA LYS A 105 7.77 12.56 -12.65
C LYS A 105 9.03 11.75 -12.38
N ARG A 106 8.87 10.43 -12.36
CA ARG A 106 9.96 9.46 -12.25
C ARG A 106 9.69 8.28 -13.19
N THR A 107 10.76 7.76 -13.78
CA THR A 107 10.71 6.43 -14.42
C THR A 107 10.75 5.34 -13.38
N ALA A 108 10.41 4.11 -13.76
CA ALA A 108 10.52 2.95 -12.86
C ALA A 108 11.93 2.81 -12.28
N THR A 109 12.96 2.97 -13.12
CA THR A 109 14.37 2.90 -12.68
C THR A 109 14.70 3.96 -11.64
N GLN A 110 14.32 5.21 -11.90
CA GLN A 110 14.55 6.30 -10.94
C GLN A 110 13.83 6.06 -9.62
N LEU A 111 12.59 5.56 -9.67
CA LEU A 111 11.82 5.26 -8.47
C LEU A 111 12.46 4.14 -7.65
N ILE A 112 12.96 3.10 -8.31
CA ILE A 112 13.70 2.01 -7.69
C ILE A 112 14.98 2.53 -7.02
N ASP A 113 15.78 3.31 -7.75
CA ASP A 113 17.03 3.88 -7.24
C ASP A 113 16.79 4.79 -6.03
N ASP A 114 15.79 5.67 -6.12
CA ASP A 114 15.41 6.55 -5.03
C ASP A 114 14.93 5.76 -3.79
N ALA A 115 14.11 4.74 -3.99
CA ALA A 115 13.64 3.86 -2.92
C ALA A 115 14.80 3.09 -2.24
N CYS A 116 15.74 2.56 -3.03
CA CYS A 116 16.91 1.86 -2.50
C CYS A 116 17.82 2.78 -1.65
N LYS A 117 17.92 4.07 -2.01
CA LYS A 117 18.71 5.05 -1.25
C LYS A 117 18.12 5.41 0.12
N LEU A 118 16.86 5.08 0.38
CA LEU A 118 16.21 5.41 1.65
C LEU A 118 16.70 4.55 2.84
N GLY A 119 17.39 3.45 2.57
CA GLY A 119 17.91 2.55 3.61
C GLY A 119 16.82 1.89 4.48
N ILE A 120 15.60 1.76 3.93
CA ILE A 120 14.50 1.07 4.61
C ILE A 120 14.71 -0.43 4.41
N THR A 121 14.68 -1.19 5.50
CA THR A 121 14.93 -2.65 5.48
C THR A 121 13.65 -3.48 5.50
N SER A 122 12.50 -2.87 5.80
CA SER A 122 11.17 -3.50 5.80
C SER A 122 10.37 -3.11 4.57
N THR A 123 9.27 -3.82 4.30
CA THR A 123 8.31 -3.41 3.27
C THR A 123 7.70 -2.05 3.60
N PHE A 124 7.66 -1.14 2.65
CA PHE A 124 7.12 0.21 2.82
C PHE A 124 6.20 0.60 1.66
N ILE A 125 5.42 1.65 1.87
CA ILE A 125 4.48 2.18 0.87
C ILE A 125 4.99 3.51 0.33
N VAL A 126 5.01 3.64 -0.98
CA VAL A 126 5.36 4.89 -1.67
C VAL A 126 4.07 5.58 -2.15
N LEU A 127 3.85 6.81 -1.69
CA LEU A 127 2.86 7.72 -2.28
C LEU A 127 3.57 8.58 -3.32
N LEU A 128 3.30 8.30 -4.59
CA LEU A 128 3.94 8.99 -5.72
C LEU A 128 2.99 10.04 -6.31
N ASP A 129 3.27 11.33 -6.09
CA ASP A 129 2.48 12.40 -6.71
C ASP A 129 2.89 12.63 -8.19
N ALA A 130 2.74 11.57 -8.99
CA ALA A 130 2.92 11.53 -10.44
C ALA A 130 2.18 10.32 -11.01
N ASP A 131 2.12 10.23 -12.33
CA ASP A 131 1.53 9.10 -13.05
C ASP A 131 2.65 8.17 -13.55
N LEU A 132 2.50 6.86 -13.33
CA LEU A 132 3.35 5.83 -13.90
C LEU A 132 2.76 5.31 -15.21
N SER A 133 3.62 5.11 -16.21
CA SER A 133 3.22 4.41 -17.43
C SER A 133 2.94 2.93 -17.15
N THR A 134 2.22 2.26 -18.06
CA THR A 134 2.00 0.80 -17.97
C THR A 134 3.33 0.02 -17.99
N ALA A 135 4.32 0.51 -18.74
CA ALA A 135 5.66 -0.09 -18.78
C ALA A 135 6.37 0.05 -17.43
N ASP A 136 6.30 1.23 -16.81
CA ASP A 136 6.89 1.48 -15.48
C ASP A 136 6.23 0.59 -14.42
N ARG A 137 4.90 0.44 -14.43
CA ARG A 137 4.19 -0.43 -13.48
C ARG A 137 4.64 -1.88 -13.61
N ARG A 138 4.80 -2.39 -14.84
CA ARG A 138 5.29 -3.75 -15.09
C ARG A 138 6.74 -3.93 -14.61
N ALA A 139 7.60 -2.95 -14.86
CA ALA A 139 8.98 -2.98 -14.40
C ALA A 139 9.05 -2.97 -12.86
N MET A 140 8.24 -2.15 -12.20
CA MET A 140 8.13 -2.10 -10.74
C MET A 140 7.66 -3.43 -10.15
N ALA A 141 6.59 -4.01 -10.69
CA ALA A 141 6.08 -5.29 -10.22
C ALA A 141 7.13 -6.41 -10.35
N LYS A 142 7.87 -6.44 -11.48
CA LYS A 142 8.97 -7.38 -11.68
C LYS A 142 10.10 -7.17 -10.66
N TYR A 143 10.45 -5.93 -10.39
CA TYR A 143 11.49 -5.59 -9.42
C TYR A 143 11.10 -6.06 -8.01
N VAL A 144 9.93 -5.69 -7.53
CA VAL A 144 9.43 -6.07 -6.20
C VAL A 144 9.42 -7.59 -6.03
N PHE A 145 8.99 -8.32 -7.05
CA PHE A 145 9.01 -9.79 -7.06
C PHE A 145 10.43 -10.36 -6.98
N THR A 146 11.38 -9.78 -7.70
CA THR A 146 12.77 -10.26 -7.73
C THR A 146 13.51 -9.99 -6.41
N GLN A 147 13.31 -8.80 -5.82
CA GLN A 147 13.99 -8.39 -4.60
C GLN A 147 13.57 -9.18 -3.36
N LYS A 148 12.35 -9.64 -3.33
CA LYS A 148 11.83 -10.48 -2.26
C LYS A 148 12.64 -11.76 -2.07
N ASN A 149 13.11 -12.33 -3.17
CA ASN A 149 13.95 -13.53 -3.16
C ASN A 149 15.39 -13.27 -2.70
N VAL A 150 15.80 -12.02 -2.54
CA VAL A 150 17.18 -11.60 -2.21
C VAL A 150 17.26 -10.98 -0.80
N GLY A 151 16.16 -10.95 -0.04
CA GLY A 151 16.13 -10.39 1.30
C GLY A 151 16.26 -8.87 1.37
N GLN A 152 16.04 -8.18 0.24
CA GLN A 152 15.99 -6.72 0.18
C GLN A 152 14.58 -6.19 0.49
N ALA A 153 14.51 -4.95 0.97
CA ALA A 153 13.25 -4.28 1.22
C ALA A 153 12.40 -4.21 -0.05
N SER A 154 11.13 -4.53 0.07
CA SER A 154 10.15 -4.37 -1.00
C SER A 154 9.31 -3.12 -0.75
N PHE A 155 8.70 -2.58 -1.80
CA PHE A 155 7.82 -1.43 -1.65
C PHE A 155 6.62 -1.52 -2.58
N LEU A 156 5.50 -0.95 -2.10
CA LEU A 156 4.25 -0.85 -2.83
C LEU A 156 4.09 0.59 -3.29
N VAL A 157 3.69 0.81 -4.53
CA VAL A 157 3.55 2.16 -5.07
C VAL A 157 2.08 2.49 -5.32
N ILE A 158 1.62 3.55 -4.68
CA ILE A 158 0.35 4.20 -4.98
C ILE A 158 0.70 5.50 -5.72
N ASP A 159 0.41 5.54 -7.00
CA ASP A 159 0.54 6.75 -7.82
C ASP A 159 -0.81 7.45 -7.97
N ARG A 160 -0.86 8.58 -8.70
CA ARG A 160 -2.11 9.33 -8.91
C ARG A 160 -3.22 8.50 -9.56
N VAL A 161 -2.88 7.65 -10.52
CA VAL A 161 -3.87 6.82 -11.22
C VAL A 161 -4.48 5.80 -10.28
N LEU A 162 -3.65 5.12 -9.49
CA LEU A 162 -4.14 4.18 -8.48
C LEU A 162 -4.92 4.93 -7.38
N ALA A 163 -4.45 6.10 -6.93
CA ALA A 163 -5.16 6.91 -5.95
C ALA A 163 -6.57 7.30 -6.43
N LEU A 164 -6.73 7.67 -7.71
CA LEU A 164 -8.05 7.92 -8.31
C LEU A 164 -8.92 6.66 -8.36
N TYR A 165 -8.34 5.54 -8.79
CA TYR A 165 -9.06 4.28 -8.82
C TYR A 165 -9.57 3.90 -7.43
N LEU A 166 -8.73 4.05 -6.39
CA LEU A 166 -9.11 3.79 -5.01
C LEU A 166 -10.19 4.77 -4.51
N ALA A 167 -10.11 6.05 -4.89
CA ALA A 167 -11.14 7.03 -4.57
C ALA A 167 -12.52 6.64 -5.14
N MET A 168 -12.53 5.96 -6.29
CA MET A 168 -13.74 5.49 -6.96
C MET A 168 -14.28 4.15 -6.39
N GLN A 169 -13.59 3.53 -5.45
CA GLN A 169 -14.09 2.36 -4.72
C GLN A 169 -14.91 2.77 -3.50
N SER A 170 -15.82 1.92 -3.07
CA SER A 170 -16.48 2.08 -1.77
C SER A 170 -15.44 1.98 -0.64
N SER A 171 -15.72 2.59 0.52
CA SER A 171 -14.75 2.68 1.62
C SER A 171 -14.22 1.33 2.11
N ASN A 172 -15.04 0.28 2.07
CA ASN A 172 -14.68 -1.08 2.47
C ASN A 172 -13.94 -1.86 1.36
N GLU A 173 -13.95 -1.38 0.11
CA GLU A 173 -13.29 -2.03 -1.02
C GLU A 173 -11.92 -1.42 -1.35
N ARG A 174 -11.60 -0.24 -0.83
CA ARG A 174 -10.34 0.47 -1.15
C ARG A 174 -9.11 -0.33 -0.81
N LEU A 175 -9.07 -0.91 0.37
CA LEU A 175 -7.91 -1.66 0.83
C LEU A 175 -7.72 -2.98 0.08
N PRO A 176 -8.75 -3.83 -0.11
CA PRO A 176 -8.67 -4.97 -1.02
C PRO A 176 -8.22 -4.57 -2.42
N ALA A 177 -8.77 -3.50 -2.99
CA ALA A 177 -8.40 -3.00 -4.32
C ALA A 177 -6.93 -2.54 -4.39
N MET A 178 -6.44 -1.84 -3.36
CA MET A 178 -5.03 -1.45 -3.28
C MET A 178 -4.12 -2.68 -3.29
N LEU A 179 -4.43 -3.69 -2.47
CA LEU A 179 -3.64 -4.91 -2.37
C LEU A 179 -3.64 -5.68 -3.69
N GLN A 180 -4.79 -5.80 -4.35
CA GLN A 180 -4.90 -6.44 -5.67
C GLN A 180 -4.04 -5.74 -6.74
N CYS A 181 -3.96 -4.42 -6.69
CA CYS A 181 -3.19 -3.64 -7.67
C CYS A 181 -1.69 -3.58 -7.38
N THR A 182 -1.28 -3.74 -6.12
CA THR A 182 0.11 -3.52 -5.71
C THR A 182 0.88 -4.79 -5.37
N LEU A 183 0.18 -5.83 -4.91
CA LEU A 183 0.80 -7.10 -4.57
C LEU A 183 0.83 -8.06 -5.78
N PRO A 184 1.87 -8.89 -5.92
CA PRO A 184 1.85 -10.00 -6.86
C PRO A 184 0.66 -10.93 -6.58
N TYR A 185 0.09 -11.48 -7.64
CA TYR A 185 -1.08 -12.37 -7.55
C TYR A 185 -0.84 -13.57 -6.62
N THR A 186 0.35 -14.13 -6.62
CA THR A 186 0.76 -15.25 -5.76
C THR A 186 0.74 -14.92 -4.27
N ILE A 187 0.87 -13.64 -3.90
CA ILE A 187 0.79 -13.18 -2.52
C ILE A 187 -0.67 -12.89 -2.15
N TYR A 188 -1.42 -12.29 -3.07
CA TYR A 188 -2.82 -11.95 -2.85
C TYR A 188 -3.72 -13.19 -2.83
N GLN A 189 -3.46 -14.16 -3.70
CA GLN A 189 -4.14 -15.45 -3.74
C GLN A 189 -3.12 -16.60 -3.67
N PRO A 190 -2.62 -16.92 -2.48
CA PRO A 190 -1.59 -17.95 -2.32
C PRO A 190 -2.09 -19.38 -2.59
N PHE A 191 -3.40 -19.58 -2.53
CA PHE A 191 -4.04 -20.87 -2.79
C PHE A 191 -4.44 -20.96 -4.26
N THR A 192 -3.54 -21.44 -5.10
CA THR A 192 -3.86 -21.83 -6.46
C THR A 192 -4.32 -23.29 -6.49
N ASN A 193 -5.28 -23.61 -7.37
CA ASN A 193 -5.87 -24.93 -7.48
C ASN A 193 -4.79 -26.04 -7.54
N GLY A 194 -4.70 -26.87 -6.52
CA GLY A 194 -3.91 -28.10 -6.48
C GLY A 194 -2.46 -27.97 -6.00
N SER A 195 -1.93 -26.80 -5.74
CA SER A 195 -0.64 -26.61 -5.09
C SER A 195 -0.80 -25.79 -3.82
N GLY A 196 -0.22 -26.26 -2.72
CA GLY A 196 -0.14 -25.48 -1.48
C GLY A 196 0.53 -24.13 -1.69
N SER A 197 0.34 -23.19 -0.76
CA SER A 197 1.02 -21.90 -0.81
C SER A 197 2.53 -22.09 -0.86
N THR A 198 3.17 -21.51 -1.88
CA THR A 198 4.63 -21.50 -2.03
C THR A 198 5.28 -20.23 -1.48
N ALA A 199 4.49 -19.30 -0.97
CA ALA A 199 5.00 -18.04 -0.43
C ALA A 199 5.24 -18.18 1.08
N ASP A 200 6.49 -18.08 1.51
CA ASP A 200 6.90 -18.19 2.92
C ASP A 200 6.13 -17.26 3.86
N GLU A 201 5.69 -16.10 3.35
CA GLU A 201 4.92 -15.13 4.13
C GLU A 201 3.51 -15.60 4.50
N MET A 202 2.99 -16.63 3.86
CA MET A 202 1.67 -17.18 4.17
C MET A 202 1.71 -18.24 5.27
N PHE A 203 2.90 -18.68 5.66
CA PHE A 203 3.08 -19.67 6.73
C PHE A 203 3.31 -19.06 8.12
N PHE A 204 3.11 -17.75 8.26
CA PHE A 204 3.23 -17.08 9.55
C PHE A 204 2.19 -17.60 10.57
N GLY A 205 2.69 -18.13 11.67
CA GLY A 205 1.90 -18.71 12.75
C GLY A 205 1.83 -20.24 12.75
N ARG A 206 2.34 -20.93 11.71
CA ARG A 206 2.38 -22.40 11.64
C ARG A 206 3.79 -22.97 11.53
N VAL A 207 4.80 -22.17 11.86
CA VAL A 207 6.21 -22.59 11.78
C VAL A 207 6.50 -23.78 12.71
N SER A 208 5.88 -23.81 13.88
CA SER A 208 5.99 -24.94 14.84
C SER A 208 5.30 -26.21 14.32
N GLU A 209 4.16 -26.08 13.65
CA GLU A 209 3.42 -27.20 13.05
C GLU A 209 4.18 -27.78 11.86
N LEU A 210 4.77 -26.90 11.01
CA LEU A 210 5.59 -27.32 9.88
C LEU A 210 6.90 -27.97 10.31
N ALA A 211 7.53 -27.48 11.38
CA ALA A 211 8.70 -28.14 11.96
C ALA A 211 8.36 -29.55 12.46
N SER A 212 7.20 -29.71 13.13
CA SER A 212 6.76 -31.01 13.61
C SER A 212 6.47 -32.00 12.49
N ILE A 213 5.99 -31.54 11.32
CA ILE A 213 5.75 -32.42 10.15
C ILE A 213 7.06 -32.80 9.47
N ARG A 214 8.07 -31.92 9.47
CA ARG A 214 9.37 -32.20 8.85
C ARG A 214 10.20 -33.20 9.67
N ASP A 215 9.98 -33.26 10.99
CA ASP A 215 10.70 -34.14 11.92
C ASP A 215 9.99 -35.51 12.10
N MET A 216 8.88 -35.76 11.36
CA MET A 216 8.22 -37.06 11.22
C MET A 216 8.72 -37.84 10.01
#